data_cd0065c3b78431425ce4f8ebc60da347
#
_entry.id   cd0065c3b78431425ce4f8ebc60da347
#
_cell.length_a   1.000
_cell.length_b   1.000
_cell.length_c   1.000
_cell.angle_alpha   90.00
_cell.angle_beta   90.00
_cell.angle_gamma   90.00
#
_symmetry.space_group_name_H-M   'P 1'
#
loop_
_entity.id
_entity.type
_entity.pdbx_description
1 polymer ?
#
loop_
_entity_poly.entity_id
_entity_poly.type
_entity_poly.pdbx_seq_one_letter_code
_entity_poly.pdbx_strand_id
1 'polypeptide(L)'
;MTIIDCNKEMRGYHSEEVNLSNAEQAEMRGRRDNGRTRLRNGLTKAGHPLPKEFSSQGSYAMRTMVQDDACDYDIDDGAYFDKEDLKNSEGDYLGALDVRKRVRKALKDDRLAYDAVVKTNCVRQMYPDGYHIDIPIYRTTCSKDIWDNDIIEYELASGDEWTKSDARKVTSWYNDAVGNELKAGESDTSQIRRITKLTKKMARSRNTWKKKTTSGICISKLVVDNFVARSNRDDDALRDTWKAIKLQLEVSQRITHPVFTDKNLAEEGDECVIFFRECLGEVLETLKVLDEHDCTSKKAGDAWDEVFNTTYFSAQCTTDNTTSKSLLRPAVAATASLSFPSYPVQPNKSSGFA
;
A
#
# COMPACT_ATOMS: atom_id res chain seq x y z
N MET A 1 -31.26 6.33 2.66
CA MET A 1 -30.77 6.00 4.00
C MET A 1 -30.95 4.51 4.15
N THR A 2 -29.88 3.74 4.30
CA THR A 2 -30.00 2.30 4.50
C THR A 2 -30.76 2.00 5.78
N ILE A 3 -31.69 1.07 5.71
CA ILE A 3 -32.54 0.70 6.85
C ILE A 3 -31.70 -0.11 7.87
N ILE A 4 -30.68 -0.83 7.39
CA ILE A 4 -29.83 -1.70 8.20
C ILE A 4 -28.45 -1.05 8.41
N ASP A 5 -28.02 -1.05 9.66
CA ASP A 5 -26.70 -0.61 10.06
C ASP A 5 -25.74 -1.81 10.11
N CYS A 6 -24.77 -1.85 9.17
CA CYS A 6 -23.72 -2.87 9.11
C CYS A 6 -22.35 -2.32 9.56
N ASN A 7 -22.32 -1.17 10.23
CA ASN A 7 -21.06 -0.52 10.59
C ASN A 7 -20.21 -1.35 11.55
N LYS A 8 -20.84 -2.03 12.52
CA LYS A 8 -20.12 -2.89 13.49
C LYS A 8 -19.37 -4.01 12.77
N GLU A 9 -20.07 -4.72 11.87
CA GLU A 9 -19.53 -5.83 11.08
C GLU A 9 -18.46 -5.31 10.09
N MET A 10 -18.70 -4.17 9.45
CA MET A 10 -17.74 -3.53 8.54
C MET A 10 -16.45 -3.15 9.25
N ARG A 11 -16.51 -2.58 10.45
CA ARG A 11 -15.33 -2.25 11.26
C ARG A 11 -14.63 -3.49 11.78
N GLY A 12 -15.38 -4.52 12.16
CA GLY A 12 -14.83 -5.84 12.51
C GLY A 12 -14.06 -6.45 11.35
N TYR A 13 -14.68 -6.51 10.16
CA TYR A 13 -14.04 -6.99 8.94
C TYR A 13 -12.77 -6.21 8.60
N HIS A 14 -12.84 -4.88 8.66
CA HIS A 14 -11.66 -4.03 8.46
C HIS A 14 -10.52 -4.38 9.44
N SER A 15 -10.83 -4.61 10.70
CA SER A 15 -9.84 -4.90 11.73
C SER A 15 -9.23 -6.29 11.61
N GLU A 16 -10.05 -7.30 11.28
CA GLU A 16 -9.70 -8.72 11.34
C GLU A 16 -9.19 -9.27 10.00
N GLU A 17 -9.78 -8.81 8.88
CA GLU A 17 -9.56 -9.38 7.55
C GLU A 17 -8.87 -8.43 6.55
N VAL A 18 -8.81 -7.14 6.88
CA VAL A 18 -8.21 -6.14 5.97
C VAL A 18 -6.90 -5.60 6.49
N ASN A 19 -6.78 -5.35 7.77
CA ASN A 19 -5.54 -4.85 8.37
C ASN A 19 -4.49 -5.95 8.49
N LEU A 20 -3.24 -5.63 8.16
CA LEU A 20 -2.12 -6.49 8.52
C LEU A 20 -1.99 -6.58 10.03
N SER A 21 -1.70 -7.77 10.53
CA SER A 21 -1.40 -7.98 11.94
C SER A 21 -0.15 -7.20 12.38
N ASN A 22 -0.04 -6.94 13.68
CA ASN A 22 1.16 -6.31 14.25
C ASN A 22 2.42 -7.14 14.01
N ALA A 23 2.30 -8.47 13.98
CA ALA A 23 3.40 -9.38 13.70
C ALA A 23 3.91 -9.23 12.27
N GLU A 24 3.02 -9.25 11.27
CA GLU A 24 3.37 -9.02 9.86
C GLU A 24 4.03 -7.66 9.66
N GLN A 25 3.45 -6.61 10.26
CA GLN A 25 4.04 -5.27 10.17
C GLN A 25 5.43 -5.20 10.80
N ALA A 26 5.68 -5.90 11.92
CA ALA A 26 6.98 -5.96 12.57
C ALA A 26 8.00 -6.71 11.70
N GLU A 27 7.60 -7.82 11.11
CA GLU A 27 8.42 -8.59 10.19
C GLU A 27 8.81 -7.79 8.95
N MET A 28 7.85 -7.13 8.32
CA MET A 28 8.10 -6.26 7.17
C MET A 28 9.10 -5.15 7.50
N ARG A 29 8.95 -4.50 8.68
CA ARG A 29 9.93 -3.51 9.16
C ARG A 29 11.32 -4.12 9.30
N GLY A 30 11.43 -5.29 9.91
CA GLY A 30 12.69 -6.00 10.08
C GLY A 30 13.37 -6.30 8.75
N ARG A 31 12.64 -6.79 7.75
CA ARG A 31 13.15 -7.07 6.40
C ARG A 31 13.64 -5.81 5.70
N ARG A 32 12.86 -4.72 5.77
CA ARG A 32 13.26 -3.41 5.25
C ARG A 32 14.59 -2.94 5.88
N ASP A 33 14.69 -2.96 7.20
CA ASP A 33 15.86 -2.46 7.92
C ASP A 33 17.11 -3.33 7.67
N ASN A 34 16.92 -4.64 7.54
CA ASN A 34 17.97 -5.56 7.10
C ASN A 34 18.41 -5.27 5.65
N GLY A 35 17.46 -4.93 4.77
CA GLY A 35 17.73 -4.51 3.39
C GLY A 35 18.59 -3.24 3.34
N ARG A 36 18.24 -2.23 4.13
CA ARG A 36 19.03 -0.98 4.27
C ARG A 36 20.46 -1.25 4.76
N THR A 37 20.59 -2.09 5.77
CA THR A 37 21.90 -2.48 6.34
C THR A 37 22.74 -3.20 5.31
N ARG A 38 22.14 -4.16 4.59
CA ARG A 38 22.82 -4.93 3.54
C ARG A 38 23.30 -4.04 2.41
N LEU A 39 22.45 -3.11 1.95
CA LEU A 39 22.81 -2.14 0.90
C LEU A 39 23.99 -1.27 1.32
N ARG A 40 23.94 -0.70 2.53
CA ARG A 40 25.06 0.09 3.07
C ARG A 40 26.37 -0.70 3.11
N ASN A 41 26.32 -1.90 3.68
CA ASN A 41 27.50 -2.76 3.80
C ASN A 41 28.07 -3.15 2.43
N GLY A 42 27.23 -3.50 1.47
CA GLY A 42 27.64 -3.85 0.12
C GLY A 42 28.26 -2.67 -0.64
N LEU A 43 27.68 -1.49 -0.54
CA LEU A 43 28.25 -0.27 -1.12
C LEU A 43 29.60 0.08 -0.49
N THR A 44 29.70 0.04 0.85
CA THR A 44 30.97 0.27 1.57
C THR A 44 32.04 -0.70 1.13
N LYS A 45 31.72 -2.01 1.06
CA LYS A 45 32.66 -3.05 0.61
C LYS A 45 33.15 -2.82 -0.83
N ALA A 46 32.31 -2.25 -1.67
CA ALA A 46 32.62 -1.94 -3.07
C ALA A 46 33.28 -0.56 -3.25
N GLY A 47 33.52 0.22 -2.19
CA GLY A 47 34.07 1.57 -2.27
C GLY A 47 33.16 2.58 -2.93
N HIS A 48 31.82 2.36 -2.89
CA HIS A 48 30.85 3.26 -3.47
C HIS A 48 30.20 4.16 -2.41
N PRO A 49 29.77 5.37 -2.77
CA PRO A 49 29.03 6.27 -1.92
C PRO A 49 27.75 5.63 -1.37
N LEU A 50 27.38 6.02 -0.15
CA LEU A 50 26.18 5.57 0.52
C LEU A 50 24.98 6.46 0.19
N PRO A 51 23.74 5.94 0.25
CA PRO A 51 22.56 6.79 0.24
C PRO A 51 22.60 7.79 1.39
N LYS A 52 22.29 9.05 1.11
CA LYS A 52 22.13 10.08 2.15
C LYS A 52 20.96 9.77 3.06
N GLU A 53 19.89 9.20 2.49
CA GLU A 53 18.66 8.94 3.18
C GLU A 53 17.98 7.68 2.62
N PHE A 54 17.21 6.99 3.49
CA PHE A 54 16.18 6.03 3.07
C PHE A 54 14.82 6.55 3.50
N SER A 55 13.84 6.47 2.61
CA SER A 55 12.47 6.89 2.91
C SER A 55 11.48 5.85 2.42
N SER A 56 10.72 5.26 3.36
CA SER A 56 9.62 4.38 2.99
C SER A 56 8.52 5.18 2.30
N GLN A 57 7.89 4.56 1.31
CA GLN A 57 6.90 5.21 0.45
C GLN A 57 5.76 4.24 0.09
N GLY A 58 4.89 4.65 -0.82
CA GLY A 58 3.79 3.80 -1.30
C GLY A 58 2.78 3.44 -0.21
N SER A 59 2.14 2.29 -0.38
CA SER A 59 1.06 1.83 0.51
C SER A 59 1.52 1.60 1.95
N TYR A 60 2.79 1.24 2.15
CA TYR A 60 3.36 1.07 3.47
C TYR A 60 3.43 2.40 4.24
N ALA A 61 3.99 3.44 3.63
CA ALA A 61 4.13 4.75 4.26
C ALA A 61 2.77 5.46 4.46
N MET A 62 1.84 5.29 3.53
CA MET A 62 0.45 5.77 3.64
C MET A 62 -0.40 4.94 4.61
N ARG A 63 0.11 3.82 5.14
CA ARG A 63 -0.62 2.87 5.99
C ARG A 63 -1.90 2.34 5.32
N THR A 64 -1.84 2.10 4.01
CA THR A 64 -2.97 1.60 3.20
C THR A 64 -2.72 0.22 2.61
N MET A 65 -1.78 -0.54 3.14
CA MET A 65 -1.63 -1.95 2.85
C MET A 65 -2.83 -2.75 3.35
N VAL A 66 -3.19 -3.79 2.62
CA VAL A 66 -4.30 -4.68 2.96
C VAL A 66 -3.80 -6.11 2.99
N GLN A 67 -4.41 -6.95 3.82
CA GLN A 67 -4.12 -8.38 3.87
C GLN A 67 -4.32 -9.03 2.50
N ASP A 68 -3.41 -9.94 2.16
CA ASP A 68 -3.42 -10.74 0.95
C ASP A 68 -3.12 -12.21 1.31
N ASP A 69 -3.97 -13.12 0.90
CA ASP A 69 -3.86 -14.55 1.25
C ASP A 69 -2.58 -15.20 0.69
N ALA A 70 -2.02 -14.64 -0.37
CA ALA A 70 -0.74 -15.07 -0.95
C ALA A 70 0.47 -14.39 -0.29
N CYS A 71 0.26 -13.56 0.74
CA CYS A 71 1.30 -12.75 1.38
C CYS A 71 2.10 -11.88 0.37
N ASP A 72 1.46 -11.49 -0.73
CA ASP A 72 2.05 -10.64 -1.77
C ASP A 72 2.14 -9.19 -1.27
N TYR A 73 3.05 -8.97 -0.34
CA TYR A 73 3.28 -7.67 0.30
C TYR A 73 4.51 -7.00 -0.26
N ASP A 74 4.34 -5.73 -0.57
CA ASP A 74 5.35 -4.88 -1.19
C ASP A 74 5.65 -3.67 -0.30
N ILE A 75 6.90 -3.52 0.12
CA ILE A 75 7.38 -2.30 0.76
C ILE A 75 8.26 -1.56 -0.23
N ASP A 76 7.83 -0.38 -0.59
CA ASP A 76 8.66 0.58 -1.30
C ASP A 76 9.55 1.32 -0.30
N ASP A 77 10.87 1.20 -0.43
CA ASP A 77 11.85 1.84 0.43
C ASP A 77 12.92 2.59 -0.39
N GLY A 78 12.62 3.84 -0.71
CA GLY A 78 13.45 4.67 -1.58
C GLY A 78 14.85 4.93 -1.00
N ALA A 79 15.89 4.71 -1.81
CA ALA A 79 17.28 5.05 -1.51
C ALA A 79 17.67 6.33 -2.24
N TYR A 80 18.01 7.39 -1.50
CA TYR A 80 18.30 8.72 -2.03
C TYR A 80 19.80 9.01 -1.99
N PHE A 81 20.39 9.24 -3.16
CA PHE A 81 21.79 9.56 -3.33
C PHE A 81 21.95 11.02 -3.78
N ASP A 82 23.03 11.66 -3.37
CA ASP A 82 23.45 12.90 -4.02
C ASP A 82 23.83 12.60 -5.47
N LYS A 83 23.41 13.44 -6.41
CA LYS A 83 23.77 13.30 -7.82
C LYS A 83 25.30 13.28 -8.01
N GLU A 84 26.01 14.09 -7.23
CA GLU A 84 27.48 14.19 -7.29
C GLU A 84 28.18 12.90 -6.83
N ASP A 85 27.52 12.08 -6.02
CA ASP A 85 28.01 10.78 -5.57
C ASP A 85 27.81 9.66 -6.61
N LEU A 86 27.02 9.92 -7.67
CA LEU A 86 26.67 8.92 -8.69
C LEU A 86 27.55 9.06 -9.96
N LYS A 87 28.84 8.93 -9.78
CA LYS A 87 29.83 9.00 -10.87
C LYS A 87 30.56 7.66 -11.07
N ASN A 88 31.08 7.46 -12.26
CA ASN A 88 32.00 6.37 -12.59
C ASN A 88 33.45 6.76 -12.23
N SER A 89 34.43 5.89 -12.51
CA SER A 89 35.86 6.12 -12.28
C SER A 89 36.45 7.25 -13.15
N GLU A 90 35.77 7.60 -14.22
CA GLU A 90 36.20 8.65 -15.18
C GLU A 90 35.58 10.01 -14.83
N GLY A 91 34.69 10.06 -13.82
CA GLY A 91 34.01 11.26 -13.38
C GLY A 91 32.67 11.54 -14.05
N ASP A 92 32.23 10.67 -14.97
CA ASP A 92 30.96 10.83 -15.66
C ASP A 92 29.78 10.37 -14.77
N TYR A 93 28.64 11.05 -14.90
CA TYR A 93 27.43 10.65 -14.19
C TYR A 93 26.88 9.32 -14.68
N LEU A 94 26.52 8.46 -13.75
CA LEU A 94 25.94 7.15 -14.05
C LEU A 94 24.53 7.28 -14.61
N GLY A 95 24.22 6.46 -15.60
CA GLY A 95 22.87 6.25 -16.10
C GLY A 95 21.97 5.58 -15.06
N ALA A 96 20.67 5.77 -15.21
CA ALA A 96 19.65 5.23 -14.30
C ALA A 96 19.75 3.69 -14.16
N LEU A 97 19.95 2.98 -15.24
CA LEU A 97 20.13 1.52 -15.23
C LEU A 97 21.41 1.11 -14.50
N ASP A 98 22.50 1.83 -14.68
CA ASP A 98 23.79 1.47 -14.07
C ASP A 98 23.77 1.65 -12.55
N VAL A 99 23.09 2.70 -12.06
CA VAL A 99 22.90 2.86 -10.61
C VAL A 99 22.05 1.72 -10.05
N ARG A 100 20.98 1.32 -10.71
CA ARG A 100 20.18 0.14 -10.27
C ARG A 100 21.01 -1.17 -10.30
N LYS A 101 21.86 -1.35 -11.30
CA LYS A 101 22.79 -2.50 -11.34
C LYS A 101 23.82 -2.44 -10.19
N ARG A 102 24.35 -1.23 -9.87
CA ARG A 102 25.23 -1.01 -8.71
C ARG A 102 24.55 -1.40 -7.40
N VAL A 103 23.33 -0.92 -7.19
CA VAL A 103 22.52 -1.25 -5.99
C VAL A 103 22.20 -2.76 -5.94
N ARG A 104 21.79 -3.38 -7.04
CA ARG A 104 21.60 -4.84 -7.10
C ARG A 104 22.86 -5.59 -6.67
N LYS A 105 24.02 -5.20 -7.18
CA LYS A 105 25.30 -5.84 -6.83
C LYS A 105 25.63 -5.69 -5.33
N ALA A 106 25.35 -4.51 -4.76
CA ALA A 106 25.57 -4.23 -3.34
C ALA A 106 24.62 -5.01 -2.41
N LEU A 107 23.42 -5.35 -2.90
CA LEU A 107 22.44 -6.15 -2.16
C LEU A 107 22.73 -7.64 -2.14
N LYS A 108 23.74 -8.11 -2.91
CA LYS A 108 24.05 -9.54 -2.98
C LYS A 108 24.43 -10.08 -1.59
N ASP A 109 23.78 -11.17 -1.20
CA ASP A 109 24.00 -11.85 0.08
C ASP A 109 23.70 -13.35 -0.11
N ASP A 110 24.72 -14.17 -0.08
CA ASP A 110 24.62 -15.62 -0.34
C ASP A 110 23.78 -16.38 0.74
N ARG A 111 23.36 -15.69 1.81
CA ARG A 111 22.43 -16.24 2.82
C ARG A 111 20.97 -16.10 2.44
N LEU A 112 20.66 -15.33 1.40
CA LEU A 112 19.30 -15.15 0.90
C LEU A 112 18.96 -16.22 -0.14
N ALA A 113 17.71 -16.68 -0.13
CA ALA A 113 17.23 -17.67 -1.10
C ALA A 113 17.18 -17.13 -2.53
N TYR A 114 17.01 -15.82 -2.69
CA TYR A 114 16.90 -15.17 -4.00
C TYR A 114 17.82 -13.94 -4.08
N ASP A 115 18.49 -13.81 -5.21
CA ASP A 115 19.19 -12.57 -5.55
C ASP A 115 18.20 -11.44 -5.83
N ALA A 116 18.60 -10.21 -5.52
CA ALA A 116 17.84 -9.04 -5.92
C ALA A 116 17.78 -8.88 -7.45
N VAL A 117 16.65 -8.40 -7.97
CA VAL A 117 16.39 -8.25 -9.41
C VAL A 117 16.20 -6.78 -9.76
N VAL A 118 16.83 -6.34 -10.86
CA VAL A 118 16.61 -5.01 -11.42
C VAL A 118 15.26 -4.99 -12.14
N LYS A 119 14.37 -4.10 -11.71
CA LYS A 119 13.09 -3.78 -12.36
C LYS A 119 13.18 -2.41 -13.04
N THR A 120 12.14 -2.01 -13.76
CA THR A 120 12.10 -0.72 -14.44
C THR A 120 12.32 0.46 -13.48
N ASN A 121 11.68 0.45 -12.32
CA ASN A 121 11.65 1.59 -11.39
C ASN A 121 12.33 1.32 -10.03
N CYS A 122 12.84 0.11 -9.80
CA CYS A 122 13.43 -0.28 -8.53
C CYS A 122 14.42 -1.43 -8.65
N VAL A 123 15.05 -1.77 -7.55
CA VAL A 123 15.69 -3.07 -7.34
C VAL A 123 14.84 -3.84 -6.34
N ARG A 124 14.31 -5.00 -6.76
CA ARG A 124 13.41 -5.84 -5.96
C ARG A 124 14.19 -6.95 -5.27
N GLN A 125 14.06 -7.05 -3.96
CA GLN A 125 14.46 -8.19 -3.18
C GLN A 125 13.22 -9.03 -2.84
N MET A 126 13.21 -10.27 -3.30
CA MET A 126 12.15 -11.24 -3.01
C MET A 126 12.50 -12.10 -1.80
N TYR A 127 11.46 -12.56 -1.09
CA TYR A 127 11.57 -13.51 0.02
C TYR A 127 10.67 -14.73 -0.24
N PRO A 128 11.04 -15.95 0.26
CA PRO A 128 10.33 -17.18 -0.08
C PRO A 128 8.85 -17.22 0.30
N ASP A 129 8.45 -16.45 1.28
CA ASP A 129 7.11 -16.35 1.84
C ASP A 129 6.22 -15.27 1.18
N GLY A 130 6.63 -14.76 -0.01
CA GLY A 130 5.83 -13.86 -0.83
C GLY A 130 6.11 -12.37 -0.61
N TYR A 131 6.86 -11.99 0.43
CA TYR A 131 7.21 -10.58 0.68
C TYR A 131 8.23 -10.05 -0.33
N HIS A 132 8.06 -8.78 -0.69
CA HIS A 132 9.00 -8.05 -1.53
C HIS A 132 9.45 -6.75 -0.85
N ILE A 133 10.72 -6.40 -1.05
CA ILE A 133 11.21 -5.05 -0.75
C ILE A 133 11.65 -4.44 -2.05
N ASP A 134 10.95 -3.45 -2.52
CA ASP A 134 11.30 -2.64 -3.66
C ASP A 134 12.13 -1.45 -3.21
N ILE A 135 13.27 -1.28 -3.83
CA ILE A 135 14.20 -0.19 -3.55
C ILE A 135 14.25 0.71 -4.78
N PRO A 136 13.34 1.68 -4.92
CA PRO A 136 13.47 2.77 -5.88
C PRO A 136 14.70 3.59 -5.56
N ILE A 137 15.45 3.97 -6.60
CA ILE A 137 16.68 4.72 -6.44
C ILE A 137 16.46 6.12 -6.98
N TYR A 138 16.72 7.10 -6.12
CA TYR A 138 16.60 8.50 -6.42
C TYR A 138 17.97 9.17 -6.41
N ARG A 139 18.19 10.11 -7.34
CA ARG A 139 19.23 11.10 -7.21
C ARG A 139 18.63 12.43 -6.79
N THR A 140 19.37 13.15 -5.95
CA THR A 140 18.99 14.44 -5.42
C THR A 140 19.88 15.51 -6.03
N THR A 141 19.29 16.58 -6.54
CA THR A 141 19.99 17.77 -6.98
C THR A 141 19.57 18.94 -6.10
N CYS A 142 20.55 19.65 -5.56
CA CYS A 142 20.31 20.89 -4.84
C CYS A 142 20.75 22.07 -5.71
N SER A 143 19.86 23.02 -5.91
CA SER A 143 20.13 24.30 -6.56
C SER A 143 19.60 25.45 -5.70
N LYS A 144 19.93 26.70 -6.06
CA LYS A 144 19.41 27.87 -5.37
C LYS A 144 18.38 28.56 -6.23
N ASP A 145 17.33 29.08 -5.61
CA ASP A 145 16.39 29.99 -6.27
C ASP A 145 16.97 31.45 -6.29
N ILE A 146 16.21 32.37 -6.87
CA ILE A 146 16.59 33.77 -6.96
C ILE A 146 16.69 34.49 -5.60
N TRP A 147 16.17 33.84 -4.54
CA TRP A 147 16.15 34.33 -3.16
C TRP A 147 17.17 33.60 -2.27
N ASP A 148 18.09 32.80 -2.86
CA ASP A 148 19.07 31.96 -2.18
C ASP A 148 18.50 30.82 -1.31
N ASN A 149 17.23 30.44 -1.53
CA ASN A 149 16.67 29.27 -0.88
C ASN A 149 17.06 27.98 -1.63
N ASP A 150 17.25 26.90 -0.88
CA ASP A 150 17.56 25.59 -1.46
C ASP A 150 16.35 25.01 -2.21
N ILE A 151 16.52 24.72 -3.49
CA ILE A 151 15.60 23.93 -4.30
C ILE A 151 16.16 22.53 -4.41
N ILE A 152 15.44 21.58 -3.81
CA ILE A 152 15.80 20.16 -3.88
C ILE A 152 14.86 19.46 -4.89
N GLU A 153 15.47 18.89 -5.93
CA GLU A 153 14.76 18.09 -6.91
C GLU A 153 15.15 16.62 -6.79
N TYR A 154 14.18 15.75 -7.07
CA TYR A 154 14.35 14.31 -6.99
C TYR A 154 14.02 13.69 -8.35
N GLU A 155 14.91 12.79 -8.80
CA GLU A 155 14.72 12.02 -10.02
C GLU A 155 14.87 10.54 -9.71
N LEU A 156 13.90 9.76 -10.15
CA LEU A 156 13.85 8.31 -10.05
C LEU A 156 14.65 7.68 -11.19
N ALA A 157 15.44 6.68 -10.88
CA ALA A 157 16.05 5.81 -11.88
C ALA A 157 14.98 4.89 -12.50
N SER A 158 14.43 5.28 -13.65
CA SER A 158 13.35 4.59 -14.35
C SER A 158 13.77 4.20 -15.77
N GLY A 159 13.65 2.92 -16.12
CA GLY A 159 14.14 2.45 -17.42
C GLY A 159 15.62 2.81 -17.62
N ASP A 160 15.93 3.48 -18.70
CA ASP A 160 17.30 3.93 -18.98
C ASP A 160 17.53 5.41 -18.58
N GLU A 161 16.48 6.08 -18.07
CA GLU A 161 16.47 7.51 -17.84
C GLU A 161 16.23 7.88 -16.37
N TRP A 162 16.62 9.10 -16.01
CA TRP A 162 16.26 9.75 -14.77
C TRP A 162 14.96 10.53 -14.95
N THR A 163 13.92 10.16 -14.20
CA THR A 163 12.59 10.75 -14.34
C THR A 163 12.23 11.55 -13.10
N LYS A 164 11.79 12.78 -13.26
CA LYS A 164 11.31 13.61 -12.14
C LYS A 164 10.21 12.91 -11.37
N SER A 165 10.42 12.66 -10.08
CA SER A 165 9.53 11.94 -9.20
C SER A 165 9.79 12.31 -7.74
N ASP A 166 8.73 12.47 -6.95
CA ASP A 166 8.82 12.73 -5.51
C ASP A 166 7.76 11.93 -4.74
N ALA A 167 8.11 10.68 -4.41
CA ALA A 167 7.20 9.78 -3.70
C ALA A 167 6.88 10.25 -2.27
N ARG A 168 7.72 11.11 -1.67
CA ARG A 168 7.46 11.69 -0.34
C ARG A 168 6.33 12.69 -0.39
N LYS A 169 6.27 13.50 -1.45
CA LYS A 169 5.13 14.41 -1.66
C LYS A 169 3.83 13.66 -1.90
N VAL A 170 3.87 12.50 -2.58
CA VAL A 170 2.69 11.64 -2.74
C VAL A 170 2.23 11.10 -1.38
N THR A 171 3.16 10.69 -0.54
CA THR A 171 2.85 10.23 0.83
C THR A 171 2.28 11.37 1.69
N SER A 172 2.87 12.58 1.62
CA SER A 172 2.36 13.77 2.32
C SER A 172 0.96 14.13 1.84
N TRP A 173 0.74 14.20 0.53
CA TRP A 173 -0.59 14.47 -0.04
C TRP A 173 -1.68 13.57 0.57
N TYR A 174 -1.42 12.26 0.64
CA TYR A 174 -2.38 11.32 1.21
C TYR A 174 -2.57 11.52 2.72
N ASN A 175 -1.47 11.69 3.46
CA ASN A 175 -1.53 11.90 4.90
C ASN A 175 -2.20 13.23 5.27
N ASP A 176 -2.03 14.28 4.46
CA ASP A 176 -2.70 15.56 4.63
C ASP A 176 -4.21 15.41 4.42
N ALA A 177 -4.63 14.69 3.39
CA ALA A 177 -6.04 14.39 3.16
C ALA A 177 -6.68 13.63 4.34
N VAL A 178 -5.94 12.66 4.91
CA VAL A 178 -6.35 11.92 6.10
C VAL A 178 -6.35 12.81 7.34
N GLY A 179 -5.34 13.67 7.52
CA GLY A 179 -5.20 14.57 8.67
C GLY A 179 -6.27 15.64 8.71
N ASN A 180 -6.72 16.13 7.57
CA ASN A 180 -7.81 17.11 7.47
C ASN A 180 -9.16 16.57 7.97
N GLU A 181 -9.32 15.25 8.05
CA GLU A 181 -10.51 14.61 8.62
C GLU A 181 -10.45 14.46 10.15
N LEU A 182 -9.23 14.45 10.72
CA LEU A 182 -9.05 14.26 12.17
C LEU A 182 -9.37 15.55 12.93
N LYS A 183 -10.26 15.46 13.91
CA LYS A 183 -10.39 16.51 14.93
C LYS A 183 -9.23 16.42 15.91
N ALA A 184 -8.83 17.56 16.45
CA ALA A 184 -7.75 17.62 17.44
C ALA A 184 -8.05 16.66 18.62
N GLY A 185 -7.15 15.71 18.85
CA GLY A 185 -7.27 14.72 19.93
C GLY A 185 -7.84 13.36 19.52
N GLU A 186 -8.24 13.15 18.27
CA GLU A 186 -8.64 11.83 17.76
C GLU A 186 -7.40 10.99 17.38
N SER A 187 -7.44 9.70 17.74
CA SER A 187 -6.40 8.75 17.32
C SER A 187 -6.50 8.50 15.81
N ASP A 188 -5.41 8.05 15.17
CA ASP A 188 -5.29 7.77 13.72
C ASP A 188 -6.25 6.66 13.24
N THR A 189 -7.54 6.91 13.34
CA THR A 189 -8.64 6.06 12.93
C THR A 189 -9.45 6.69 11.80
N SER A 190 -8.80 7.45 10.94
CA SER A 190 -9.42 8.17 9.83
C SER A 190 -10.34 7.28 8.99
N GLN A 191 -11.57 7.74 8.77
CA GLN A 191 -12.54 7.06 7.92
C GLN A 191 -12.03 6.95 6.48
N ILE A 192 -11.41 7.98 5.91
CA ILE A 192 -10.79 7.94 4.56
C ILE A 192 -9.83 6.74 4.45
N ARG A 193 -8.97 6.51 5.45
CA ARG A 193 -8.01 5.41 5.40
C ARG A 193 -8.70 4.05 5.44
N ARG A 194 -9.73 3.89 6.25
CA ARG A 194 -10.52 2.64 6.29
C ARG A 194 -11.23 2.40 4.97
N ILE A 195 -11.88 3.42 4.41
CA ILE A 195 -12.55 3.34 3.11
C ILE A 195 -11.55 3.02 1.99
N THR A 196 -10.36 3.65 2.00
CA THR A 196 -9.30 3.32 1.03
C THR A 196 -8.88 1.85 1.12
N LYS A 197 -8.68 1.33 2.32
CA LYS A 197 -8.31 -0.08 2.50
C LYS A 197 -9.42 -1.04 2.09
N LEU A 198 -10.65 -0.78 2.50
CA LEU A 198 -11.82 -1.56 2.10
C LEU A 198 -12.00 -1.57 0.57
N THR A 199 -11.82 -0.42 -0.09
CA THR A 199 -11.87 -0.34 -1.55
C THR A 199 -10.77 -1.17 -2.21
N LYS A 200 -9.54 -1.12 -1.69
CA LYS A 200 -8.43 -1.95 -2.17
C LYS A 200 -8.70 -3.45 -1.94
N LYS A 201 -9.26 -3.82 -0.79
CA LYS A 201 -9.62 -5.22 -0.48
C LYS A 201 -10.69 -5.73 -1.43
N MET A 202 -11.75 -4.95 -1.69
CA MET A 202 -12.78 -5.26 -2.67
C MET A 202 -12.19 -5.46 -4.07
N ALA A 203 -11.38 -4.52 -4.54
CA ALA A 203 -10.73 -4.60 -5.86
C ALA A 203 -9.82 -5.82 -6.04
N ARG A 204 -9.36 -6.41 -4.95
CA ARG A 204 -8.50 -7.61 -4.91
C ARG A 204 -9.21 -8.86 -4.41
N SER A 205 -10.51 -8.81 -4.13
CA SER A 205 -11.27 -9.89 -3.52
C SER A 205 -11.38 -11.15 -4.40
N ARG A 206 -11.16 -11.02 -5.69
CA ARG A 206 -11.21 -12.11 -6.67
C ARG A 206 -9.92 -12.16 -7.49
N ASN A 207 -9.40 -13.34 -7.76
CA ASN A 207 -8.19 -13.51 -8.58
C ASN A 207 -8.31 -12.90 -9.97
N THR A 208 -9.52 -12.92 -10.55
CA THR A 208 -9.81 -12.32 -11.85
C THR A 208 -9.79 -10.80 -11.77
N TRP A 209 -10.17 -10.20 -10.65
CA TRP A 209 -10.17 -8.76 -10.43
C TRP A 209 -8.77 -8.25 -10.07
N LYS A 210 -8.07 -8.93 -9.17
CA LYS A 210 -6.72 -8.55 -8.70
C LYS A 210 -5.74 -8.29 -9.86
N LYS A 211 -5.88 -9.05 -10.97
CA LYS A 211 -4.98 -8.95 -12.14
C LYS A 211 -5.35 -7.85 -13.13
N LYS A 212 -6.58 -7.35 -13.08
CA LYS A 212 -7.14 -6.43 -14.08
C LYS A 212 -7.48 -5.06 -13.53
N THR A 213 -7.64 -4.94 -12.20
CA THR A 213 -8.02 -3.68 -11.57
C THR A 213 -6.88 -2.67 -11.61
N THR A 214 -7.24 -1.38 -11.45
CA THR A 214 -6.30 -0.28 -11.44
C THR A 214 -5.35 -0.33 -10.23
N SER A 215 -4.27 0.44 -10.28
CA SER A 215 -3.22 0.47 -9.26
C SER A 215 -3.71 0.98 -7.89
N GLY A 216 -3.01 0.58 -6.82
CA GLY A 216 -3.35 1.01 -5.47
C GLY A 216 -3.28 2.53 -5.25
N ILE A 217 -2.42 3.24 -6.02
CA ILE A 217 -2.36 4.71 -5.95
C ILE A 217 -3.55 5.35 -6.67
N CYS A 218 -3.99 4.80 -7.80
CA CYS A 218 -5.21 5.23 -8.47
C CYS A 218 -6.43 5.09 -7.56
N ILE A 219 -6.58 3.93 -6.90
CA ILE A 219 -7.65 3.70 -5.91
C ILE A 219 -7.57 4.74 -4.78
N SER A 220 -6.38 4.98 -4.23
CA SER A 220 -6.20 5.97 -3.16
C SER A 220 -6.60 7.38 -3.62
N LYS A 221 -6.21 7.77 -4.85
CA LYS A 221 -6.57 9.07 -5.43
C LYS A 221 -8.08 9.19 -5.64
N LEU A 222 -8.70 8.18 -6.23
CA LEU A 222 -10.14 8.16 -6.46
C LEU A 222 -10.93 8.24 -5.14
N VAL A 223 -10.48 7.53 -4.10
CA VAL A 223 -11.14 7.61 -2.78
C VAL A 223 -10.98 9.00 -2.18
N VAL A 224 -9.78 9.59 -2.18
CA VAL A 224 -9.56 10.93 -1.62
C VAL A 224 -10.41 11.99 -2.34
N ASP A 225 -10.47 11.93 -3.67
CA ASP A 225 -11.20 12.92 -4.48
C ASP A 225 -12.73 12.80 -4.32
N ASN A 226 -13.24 11.61 -3.98
CA ASN A 226 -14.68 11.32 -3.98
C ASN A 226 -15.20 10.93 -2.60
N PHE A 227 -14.43 11.12 -1.54
CA PHE A 227 -14.79 10.67 -0.22
C PHE A 227 -16.08 11.31 0.29
N VAL A 228 -17.01 10.48 0.72
CA VAL A 228 -18.27 10.88 1.34
C VAL A 228 -18.27 10.45 2.80
N ALA A 229 -17.99 11.39 3.69
CA ALA A 229 -17.99 11.13 5.12
C ALA A 229 -19.37 10.75 5.65
N ARG A 230 -19.43 9.73 6.53
CA ARG A 230 -20.62 9.32 7.25
C ARG A 230 -20.26 9.05 8.71
N SER A 231 -20.70 9.90 9.61
CA SER A 231 -20.39 9.76 11.03
C SER A 231 -20.79 8.38 11.55
N ASN A 232 -19.81 7.62 12.06
CA ASN A 232 -19.99 6.28 12.62
C ASN A 232 -20.66 5.25 11.68
N ARG A 233 -20.56 5.43 10.37
CA ARG A 233 -21.15 4.56 9.36
C ARG A 233 -20.14 4.32 8.22
N ASP A 234 -19.18 3.42 8.47
CA ASP A 234 -18.19 3.05 7.45
C ASP A 234 -18.82 2.29 6.27
N ASP A 235 -19.88 1.54 6.51
CA ASP A 235 -20.67 0.86 5.48
C ASP A 235 -21.34 1.86 4.52
N ASP A 236 -22.02 2.89 5.04
CA ASP A 236 -22.64 3.94 4.23
C ASP A 236 -21.57 4.82 3.55
N ALA A 237 -20.49 5.20 4.28
CA ALA A 237 -19.39 5.97 3.70
C ALA A 237 -18.74 5.25 2.53
N LEU A 238 -18.50 3.94 2.65
CA LEU A 238 -17.93 3.11 1.61
C LEU A 238 -18.82 3.08 0.37
N ARG A 239 -20.10 2.77 0.56
CA ARG A 239 -21.09 2.70 -0.52
C ARG A 239 -21.25 4.02 -1.26
N ASP A 240 -21.37 5.13 -0.50
CA ASP A 240 -21.57 6.44 -1.11
C ASP A 240 -20.29 6.95 -1.80
N THR A 241 -19.11 6.66 -1.26
CA THR A 241 -17.84 6.94 -1.94
C THR A 241 -17.70 6.12 -3.24
N TRP A 242 -18.09 4.85 -3.26
CA TRP A 242 -18.10 4.04 -4.49
C TRP A 242 -19.06 4.56 -5.54
N LYS A 243 -20.24 5.05 -5.14
CA LYS A 243 -21.18 5.71 -6.07
C LYS A 243 -20.55 6.96 -6.70
N ALA A 244 -19.89 7.81 -5.88
CA ALA A 244 -19.23 9.01 -6.36
C ALA A 244 -18.06 8.70 -7.30
N ILE A 245 -17.21 7.72 -6.97
CA ILE A 245 -16.14 7.24 -7.85
C ILE A 245 -16.68 6.74 -9.17
N LYS A 246 -17.73 5.89 -9.13
CA LYS A 246 -18.34 5.36 -10.37
C LYS A 246 -18.85 6.47 -11.26
N LEU A 247 -19.55 7.47 -10.70
CA LEU A 247 -20.04 8.63 -11.45
C LEU A 247 -18.89 9.43 -12.08
N GLN A 248 -17.80 9.69 -11.35
CA GLN A 248 -16.62 10.34 -11.92
C GLN A 248 -16.06 9.55 -13.10
N LEU A 249 -15.91 8.22 -12.95
CA LEU A 249 -15.34 7.36 -13.98
C LEU A 249 -16.26 7.12 -15.18
N GLU A 250 -17.56 7.39 -15.07
CA GLU A 250 -18.50 7.45 -16.19
C GLU A 250 -18.30 8.71 -17.04
N VAL A 251 -17.85 9.80 -16.40
CA VAL A 251 -17.57 11.06 -17.09
C VAL A 251 -16.17 11.06 -17.72
N SER A 252 -15.16 10.60 -16.97
CA SER A 252 -13.77 10.49 -17.45
C SER A 252 -13.01 9.43 -16.67
N GLN A 253 -12.25 8.60 -17.38
CA GLN A 253 -11.34 7.60 -16.82
C GLN A 253 -9.97 8.19 -16.47
N ARG A 254 -9.71 9.45 -16.83
CA ARG A 254 -8.45 10.11 -16.52
C ARG A 254 -8.29 10.33 -15.02
N ILE A 255 -7.15 9.92 -14.48
CA ILE A 255 -6.81 10.12 -13.06
C ILE A 255 -5.53 10.96 -13.02
N THR A 256 -5.65 12.22 -12.65
CA THR A 256 -4.50 13.13 -12.56
C THR A 256 -3.59 12.75 -11.39
N HIS A 257 -2.29 12.88 -11.60
CA HIS A 257 -1.30 12.62 -10.55
C HIS A 257 -1.45 13.64 -9.40
N PRO A 258 -1.44 13.20 -8.12
CA PRO A 258 -1.76 14.09 -6.98
C PRO A 258 -0.76 15.21 -6.73
N VAL A 259 0.47 15.09 -7.26
CA VAL A 259 1.57 16.03 -7.03
C VAL A 259 2.02 16.72 -8.32
N PHE A 260 2.12 15.96 -9.40
CA PHE A 260 2.52 16.47 -10.72
C PHE A 260 1.27 16.57 -11.59
N THR A 261 0.59 17.71 -11.52
CA THR A 261 -0.72 17.92 -12.17
C THR A 261 -0.64 17.93 -13.70
N ASP A 262 0.57 18.01 -14.25
CA ASP A 262 0.87 17.85 -15.68
C ASP A 262 0.98 16.38 -16.12
N LYS A 263 0.91 15.43 -15.16
CA LYS A 263 0.96 13.98 -15.41
C LYS A 263 -0.32 13.31 -14.96
N ASN A 264 -0.60 12.17 -15.54
CA ASN A 264 -1.72 11.32 -15.14
C ASN A 264 -1.24 9.99 -14.55
N LEU A 265 -1.98 9.45 -13.60
CA LEU A 265 -1.84 8.09 -13.11
C LEU A 265 -2.52 7.09 -14.05
N ALA A 266 -3.57 7.54 -14.75
CA ALA A 266 -4.26 6.81 -15.80
C ALA A 266 -4.79 7.82 -16.84
N GLU A 267 -4.71 7.45 -18.11
CA GLU A 267 -5.24 8.22 -19.23
C GLU A 267 -6.69 7.85 -19.54
N GLU A 268 -7.32 8.64 -20.39
CA GLU A 268 -8.66 8.31 -20.89
C GLU A 268 -8.61 7.00 -21.68
N GLY A 269 -9.55 6.09 -21.42
CA GLY A 269 -9.58 4.76 -22.02
C GLY A 269 -8.69 3.70 -21.36
N ASP A 270 -8.11 3.99 -20.18
CA ASP A 270 -7.32 3.00 -19.43
C ASP A 270 -8.18 1.78 -19.07
N GLU A 271 -7.80 0.61 -19.60
CA GLU A 271 -8.55 -0.64 -19.45
C GLU A 271 -8.70 -1.09 -17.99
N CYS A 272 -7.69 -0.84 -17.14
CA CYS A 272 -7.74 -1.20 -15.73
C CYS A 272 -8.70 -0.31 -14.95
N VAL A 273 -8.78 0.98 -15.31
CA VAL A 273 -9.73 1.93 -14.72
C VAL A 273 -11.16 1.63 -15.18
N ILE A 274 -11.34 1.34 -16.48
CA ILE A 274 -12.64 0.91 -17.02
C ILE A 274 -13.13 -0.33 -16.30
N PHE A 275 -12.27 -1.35 -16.16
CA PHE A 275 -12.60 -2.57 -15.45
C PHE A 275 -12.95 -2.31 -13.97
N PHE A 276 -12.20 -1.45 -13.29
CA PHE A 276 -12.50 -1.08 -11.91
C PHE A 276 -13.88 -0.39 -11.78
N ARG A 277 -14.24 0.47 -12.72
CA ARG A 277 -15.59 1.09 -12.79
C ARG A 277 -16.68 0.02 -12.95
N GLU A 278 -16.45 -1.00 -13.79
CA GLU A 278 -17.37 -2.13 -13.97
C GLU A 278 -17.54 -2.91 -12.67
N CYS A 279 -16.44 -3.25 -11.98
CA CYS A 279 -16.50 -3.89 -10.66
C CYS A 279 -17.29 -3.05 -9.64
N LEU A 280 -17.12 -1.73 -9.64
CA LEU A 280 -17.94 -0.83 -8.80
C LEU A 280 -19.43 -0.91 -9.17
N GLY A 281 -19.75 -1.06 -10.46
CA GLY A 281 -21.12 -1.26 -10.92
C GLY A 281 -21.72 -2.56 -10.36
N GLU A 282 -21.00 -3.67 -10.45
CA GLU A 282 -21.43 -4.97 -9.95
C GLU A 282 -21.69 -4.93 -8.44
N VAL A 283 -20.73 -4.45 -7.64
CA VAL A 283 -20.89 -4.42 -6.18
C VAL A 283 -21.99 -3.46 -5.73
N LEU A 284 -22.18 -2.33 -6.40
CA LEU A 284 -23.26 -1.39 -6.10
C LEU A 284 -24.63 -1.97 -6.46
N GLU A 285 -24.72 -2.80 -7.49
CA GLU A 285 -25.95 -3.54 -7.83
C GLU A 285 -26.28 -4.56 -6.74
N THR A 286 -25.31 -5.38 -6.32
CA THR A 286 -25.47 -6.33 -5.20
C THR A 286 -25.95 -5.61 -3.93
N LEU A 287 -25.44 -4.41 -3.65
CA LEU A 287 -25.80 -3.65 -2.45
C LEU A 287 -27.16 -2.94 -2.52
N LYS A 288 -27.92 -3.02 -3.63
CA LYS A 288 -29.28 -2.45 -3.71
C LYS A 288 -30.24 -3.09 -2.71
N VAL A 289 -30.02 -4.35 -2.36
CA VAL A 289 -30.81 -5.05 -1.35
C VAL A 289 -30.84 -4.31 -0.01
N LEU A 290 -29.82 -3.53 0.31
CA LEU A 290 -29.76 -2.72 1.55
C LEU A 290 -30.78 -1.58 1.58
N ASP A 291 -31.35 -1.23 0.43
CA ASP A 291 -32.38 -0.19 0.29
C ASP A 291 -33.80 -0.77 0.29
N GLU A 292 -33.93 -2.10 0.29
CA GLU A 292 -35.21 -2.77 0.30
C GLU A 292 -35.87 -2.71 1.68
N HIS A 293 -37.18 -2.51 1.70
CA HIS A 293 -37.94 -2.37 2.96
C HIS A 293 -37.93 -3.65 3.81
N ASP A 294 -37.81 -4.81 3.17
CA ASP A 294 -37.75 -6.13 3.81
C ASP A 294 -36.30 -6.66 3.96
N CYS A 295 -35.31 -5.81 3.83
CA CYS A 295 -33.91 -6.19 4.03
C CYS A 295 -33.73 -6.61 5.49
N THR A 296 -33.20 -7.81 5.68
CA THR A 296 -32.83 -8.36 6.99
C THR A 296 -31.31 -8.28 7.19
N SER A 297 -30.86 -8.36 8.45
CA SER A 297 -29.41 -8.44 8.74
C SER A 297 -28.73 -9.57 7.98
N LYS A 298 -29.43 -10.70 7.80
CA LYS A 298 -28.92 -11.82 7.00
C LYS A 298 -28.76 -11.45 5.53
N LYS A 299 -29.77 -10.87 4.88
CA LYS A 299 -29.70 -10.42 3.48
C LYS A 299 -28.55 -9.39 3.31
N ALA A 300 -28.42 -8.47 4.25
CA ALA A 300 -27.34 -7.48 4.24
C ALA A 300 -25.95 -8.12 4.40
N GLY A 301 -25.81 -9.09 5.31
CA GLY A 301 -24.58 -9.86 5.50
C GLY A 301 -24.20 -10.65 4.25
N ASP A 302 -25.16 -11.36 3.65
CA ASP A 302 -24.95 -12.13 2.41
C ASP A 302 -24.49 -11.21 1.26
N ALA A 303 -25.05 -9.99 1.14
CA ALA A 303 -24.66 -9.02 0.13
C ALA A 303 -23.21 -8.50 0.34
N TRP A 304 -22.83 -8.18 1.56
CA TRP A 304 -21.45 -7.78 1.87
C TRP A 304 -20.46 -8.94 1.69
N ASP A 305 -20.86 -10.18 1.98
CA ASP A 305 -20.04 -11.36 1.70
C ASP A 305 -19.78 -11.51 0.18
N GLU A 306 -20.79 -11.30 -0.64
CA GLU A 306 -20.64 -11.30 -2.10
C GLU A 306 -19.71 -10.20 -2.56
N VAL A 307 -19.84 -8.96 -2.04
CA VAL A 307 -18.98 -7.82 -2.38
C VAL A 307 -17.51 -8.12 -2.11
N PHE A 308 -17.18 -8.66 -0.94
CA PHE A 308 -15.81 -8.94 -0.54
C PHE A 308 -15.34 -10.36 -0.83
N ASN A 309 -16.20 -11.20 -1.42
CA ASN A 309 -15.93 -12.63 -1.68
C ASN A 309 -15.46 -13.34 -0.41
N THR A 310 -16.26 -13.25 0.65
CA THR A 310 -15.98 -13.78 1.99
C THR A 310 -17.24 -14.43 2.58
N THR A 311 -17.17 -14.98 3.76
CA THR A 311 -18.29 -15.45 4.58
C THR A 311 -18.33 -14.74 5.95
N TYR A 312 -17.58 -13.65 6.09
CA TYR A 312 -17.39 -12.96 7.36
C TYR A 312 -18.69 -12.33 7.88
N PHE A 313 -19.41 -11.61 7.02
CA PHE A 313 -20.57 -10.81 7.43
C PHE A 313 -21.78 -11.68 7.79
N SER A 314 -22.12 -12.67 6.98
CA SER A 314 -23.23 -13.59 7.26
C SER A 314 -22.98 -14.44 8.52
N ALA A 315 -21.72 -14.80 8.80
CA ALA A 315 -21.34 -15.51 10.01
C ALA A 315 -21.58 -14.66 11.28
N GLN A 316 -21.43 -13.34 11.22
CA GLN A 316 -21.77 -12.46 12.35
C GLN A 316 -23.27 -12.37 12.60
N CYS A 317 -24.10 -12.38 11.54
CA CYS A 317 -25.55 -12.29 11.65
C CYS A 317 -26.20 -13.51 12.35
N THR A 318 -25.55 -14.67 12.31
CA THR A 318 -26.07 -15.89 12.97
C THR A 318 -25.84 -15.85 14.48
N THR A 319 -24.94 -15.05 15.00
CA THR A 319 -24.63 -14.95 16.43
C THR A 319 -25.61 -14.06 17.21
N ASP A 320 -26.26 -13.11 16.55
CA ASP A 320 -27.22 -12.19 17.21
C ASP A 320 -28.58 -12.85 17.52
N ASN A 321 -28.90 -13.99 16.95
CA ASN A 321 -30.16 -14.75 17.20
C ASN A 321 -30.08 -15.74 18.37
N THR A 322 -28.95 -15.85 19.06
CA THR A 322 -28.82 -16.70 20.25
C THR A 322 -28.52 -15.84 21.46
N THR A 323 -29.58 -15.28 22.03
CA THR A 323 -29.57 -14.68 23.37
C THR A 323 -29.05 -15.71 24.38
N SER A 324 -27.98 -15.35 25.09
CA SER A 324 -27.62 -15.89 26.41
C SER A 324 -27.31 -17.40 26.47
N LYS A 325 -26.15 -17.80 26.04
CA LYS A 325 -25.32 -18.78 26.77
C LYS A 325 -23.85 -18.49 26.52
N SER A 326 -23.16 -18.16 27.60
CA SER A 326 -21.71 -18.23 27.73
C SER A 326 -21.20 -19.50 27.06
N LEU A 327 -20.53 -19.36 25.92
CA LEU A 327 -19.74 -20.44 25.35
C LEU A 327 -18.39 -19.89 25.03
N LEU A 328 -17.40 -20.34 25.78
CA LEU A 328 -16.01 -20.35 25.44
C LEU A 328 -15.88 -20.67 23.93
N ARG A 329 -15.41 -19.72 23.15
CA ARG A 329 -14.97 -19.97 21.77
C ARG A 329 -13.89 -21.05 21.85
N PRO A 330 -14.02 -22.20 21.15
CA PRO A 330 -12.86 -23.02 20.94
C PRO A 330 -11.89 -22.13 20.15
N ALA A 331 -10.69 -21.94 20.72
CA ALA A 331 -9.59 -21.41 19.95
C ALA A 331 -9.45 -22.33 18.73
N VAL A 332 -9.80 -21.84 17.56
CA VAL A 332 -9.37 -22.46 16.31
C VAL A 332 -7.87 -22.29 16.33
N ALA A 333 -7.21 -23.37 16.70
CA ALA A 333 -5.79 -23.46 16.56
C ALA A 333 -5.48 -23.30 15.08
N ALA A 334 -5.05 -22.12 14.69
CA ALA A 334 -4.33 -21.91 13.45
C ALA A 334 -3.01 -22.66 13.58
N THR A 335 -3.05 -23.98 13.35
CA THR A 335 -1.87 -24.79 13.11
C THR A 335 -1.47 -24.69 11.64
N ALA A 336 -1.19 -23.49 11.20
CA ALA A 336 -0.18 -23.31 10.20
C ALA A 336 1.11 -23.09 11.01
N SER A 337 1.86 -24.16 11.25
CA SER A 337 3.23 -24.03 11.71
C SER A 337 4.00 -23.35 10.58
N LEU A 338 4.09 -22.02 10.63
CA LEU A 338 5.08 -21.26 9.89
C LEU A 338 6.42 -21.75 10.41
N SER A 339 7.06 -22.65 9.68
CA SER A 339 8.45 -23.01 9.92
C SER A 339 9.29 -21.81 9.49
N PHE A 340 9.53 -20.91 10.43
CA PHE A 340 10.52 -19.86 10.28
C PHE A 340 11.89 -20.51 10.13
N PRO A 341 12.75 -20.05 9.22
CA PRO A 341 14.15 -20.48 9.25
C PRO A 341 14.69 -20.16 10.64
N SER A 342 15.24 -21.15 11.30
CA SER A 342 15.66 -21.16 12.71
C SER A 342 16.91 -20.33 13.01
N TYR A 343 17.22 -19.32 12.18
CA TYR A 343 18.37 -18.45 12.37
C TYR A 343 17.95 -17.00 12.31
N PRO A 344 17.80 -16.33 13.48
CA PRO A 344 17.87 -14.89 13.50
C PRO A 344 19.25 -14.48 12.95
N VAL A 345 19.29 -13.53 12.00
CA VAL A 345 20.54 -12.90 11.59
C VAL A 345 21.10 -12.25 12.84
N GLN A 346 22.09 -12.89 13.47
CA GLN A 346 22.79 -12.30 14.61
C GLN A 346 23.58 -11.09 14.11
N PRO A 347 23.44 -9.91 14.72
CA PRO A 347 24.36 -8.83 14.47
C PRO A 347 25.74 -9.31 14.90
N ASN A 348 26.76 -9.11 14.05
CA ASN A 348 28.13 -9.36 14.41
C ASN A 348 28.44 -8.64 15.73
N LYS A 349 28.73 -9.41 16.76
CA LYS A 349 29.30 -8.87 18.01
C LYS A 349 30.73 -8.40 17.72
N SER A 350 30.90 -7.17 17.31
CA SER A 350 32.15 -6.42 17.44
C SER A 350 31.91 -4.94 17.09
N SER A 351 31.39 -4.19 18.02
CA SER A 351 31.74 -2.81 18.27
C SER A 351 31.15 -2.44 19.62
N GLY A 352 31.99 -2.56 20.65
CA GLY A 352 31.71 -1.93 21.92
C GLY A 352 31.64 -0.44 21.70
N PHE A 353 30.59 0.19 22.19
CA PHE A 353 30.57 1.60 22.47
C PHE A 353 30.80 1.76 23.97
N ALA A 354 31.92 2.42 24.28
CA ALA A 354 32.11 3.17 25.50
C ALA A 354 31.37 4.49 25.35
#